data_6018d3f986ac0b9201e270a5b43f7432
#
_entry.id   6018d3f986ac0b9201e270a5b43f7432
#
_cell.length_a   1.000
_cell.length_b   1.000
_cell.length_c   1.000
_cell.angle_alpha   90.00
_cell.angle_beta   90.00
_cell.angle_gamma   90.00
#
_symmetry.space_group_name_H-M   'P 1'
#
loop_
_entity.id
_entity.type
_entity.pdbx_description
1 polymer ?
#
loop_
_entity_poly.entity_id
_entity_poly.type
_entity_poly.pdbx_seq_one_letter_code
_entity_poly.pdbx_strand_id
1 'polypeptide(L)'
;MHVVFREQVGLEQSDAPYDPGQTPGDLVVLSFSDSDLGAFAEGWRRAAGGLPPTRLCNLVALRHPVSVDTYVENTLSGARGILIRLIGGEAYWPYGLASVQDLARRRGIALAVLPADGRDDPRLEEISTVPASVLRVLRRHCDQGGAVAAQAALAQMAIASGLRAAPVPGVKTLPAMGFYDPDRGVVDPRPAQALVTFYRSWLAAADVAPIDALIRALRARGIAAMGVFAPSLKAPGLGDWLADALPGGPALVVNATGFSGGNAGPFDGWSCPVFQVALSTNRRRDWLAAERGLSPSDLAM
;
A
#
# COMPACT_ATOMS: atom_id res chain seq x y z
N MET A 1 1.78 -9.91 13.75
CA MET A 1 2.46 -9.13 12.69
C MET A 1 3.27 -8.01 13.34
N HIS A 2 4.45 -7.73 12.83
CA HIS A 2 5.25 -6.57 13.22
C HIS A 2 5.69 -5.86 11.95
N VAL A 3 5.46 -4.55 11.88
CA VAL A 3 5.76 -3.70 10.70
C VAL A 3 6.76 -2.64 11.12
N VAL A 4 7.83 -2.48 10.34
CA VAL A 4 8.78 -1.38 10.45
C VAL A 4 8.60 -0.51 9.20
N PHE A 5 7.99 0.64 9.38
CA PHE A 5 7.90 1.68 8.35
C PHE A 5 9.16 2.55 8.37
N ARG A 6 9.33 3.33 7.32
CA ARG A 6 10.33 4.39 7.29
C ARG A 6 9.95 5.43 8.34
N GLU A 7 10.74 5.56 9.41
CA GLU A 7 10.66 6.76 10.25
C GLU A 7 11.25 7.94 9.47
N GLN A 8 10.58 9.08 9.49
CA GLN A 8 11.13 10.33 8.96
C GLN A 8 12.23 10.83 9.91
N VAL A 9 13.40 10.26 9.74
CA VAL A 9 14.61 10.74 10.38
C VAL A 9 15.34 11.60 9.37
N GLY A 10 15.86 12.75 9.77
CA GLY A 10 16.52 13.70 8.87
C GLY A 10 17.64 13.04 8.06
N LEU A 11 18.01 13.66 6.94
CA LEU A 11 18.99 13.18 5.96
C LEU A 11 20.34 12.71 6.55
N GLU A 12 20.67 13.10 7.78
CA GLU A 12 21.95 12.81 8.44
C GLU A 12 22.02 11.43 9.16
N GLN A 13 20.90 10.72 9.32
CA GLN A 13 20.87 9.44 10.07
C GLN A 13 20.91 8.18 9.20
N SER A 14 21.05 8.30 7.89
CA SER A 14 21.01 7.14 6.96
C SER A 14 22.25 6.24 7.01
N ASP A 15 23.36 6.69 7.60
CA ASP A 15 24.64 5.97 7.62
C ASP A 15 24.94 5.24 8.93
N ALA A 16 24.08 5.33 9.94
CA ALA A 16 24.25 4.62 11.19
C ALA A 16 23.63 3.22 11.15
N PRO A 17 24.28 2.19 11.73
CA PRO A 17 23.68 0.88 11.90
C PRO A 17 22.36 0.97 12.69
N TYR A 18 21.34 0.30 12.20
CA TYR A 18 20.01 0.25 12.84
C TYR A 18 19.53 -1.19 12.93
N ASP A 19 19.07 -1.61 14.10
CA ASP A 19 18.40 -2.89 14.31
C ASP A 19 16.89 -2.66 14.44
N PRO A 20 16.05 -3.17 13.51
CA PRO A 20 14.60 -3.09 13.64
C PRO A 20 14.02 -3.84 14.84
N GLY A 21 14.80 -4.68 15.52
CA GLY A 21 14.38 -5.44 16.70
C GLY A 21 13.24 -6.44 16.43
N GLN A 22 13.09 -6.90 15.19
CA GLN A 22 12.03 -7.83 14.81
C GLN A 22 12.44 -9.27 15.16
N THR A 23 11.62 -9.95 15.96
CA THR A 23 11.74 -11.39 16.16
C THR A 23 11.38 -12.16 14.89
N PRO A 24 11.88 -13.38 14.67
CA PRO A 24 11.55 -14.19 13.49
C PRO A 24 10.05 -14.35 13.24
N GLY A 25 9.69 -14.50 11.98
CA GLY A 25 8.34 -14.83 11.53
C GLY A 25 8.43 -15.80 10.35
N ASP A 26 7.39 -16.57 10.11
CA ASP A 26 7.39 -17.56 9.03
C ASP A 26 7.50 -16.92 7.64
N LEU A 27 6.89 -15.75 7.47
CA LEU A 27 7.00 -14.93 6.26
C LEU A 27 7.66 -13.59 6.58
N VAL A 28 8.47 -13.11 5.64
CA VAL A 28 9.02 -11.75 5.69
C VAL A 28 8.79 -11.06 4.36
N VAL A 29 8.30 -9.82 4.41
CA VAL A 29 8.16 -8.96 3.23
C VAL A 29 9.04 -7.73 3.41
N LEU A 30 9.87 -7.48 2.41
CA LEU A 30 10.78 -6.33 2.36
C LEU A 30 10.41 -5.45 1.17
N SER A 31 10.28 -4.16 1.38
CA SER A 31 10.03 -3.19 0.31
C SER A 31 10.61 -1.83 0.65
N PHE A 32 10.97 -1.03 -0.36
CA PHE A 32 11.26 0.40 -0.17
C PHE A 32 10.00 1.26 -0.03
N SER A 33 8.82 0.69 -0.31
CA SER A 33 7.55 1.40 -0.33
C SER A 33 6.74 1.13 0.93
N ASP A 34 6.48 2.16 1.72
CA ASP A 34 5.54 2.08 2.85
C ASP A 34 4.12 1.76 2.38
N SER A 35 3.75 2.17 1.17
CA SER A 35 2.47 1.83 0.55
C SER A 35 2.33 0.32 0.32
N ASP A 36 3.38 -0.34 -0.17
CA ASP A 36 3.41 -1.81 -0.27
C ASP A 36 3.24 -2.45 1.11
N LEU A 37 4.03 -2.01 2.09
CA LEU A 37 3.99 -2.56 3.44
C LEU A 37 2.63 -2.35 4.10
N GLY A 38 2.00 -1.19 3.89
CA GLY A 38 0.63 -0.89 4.34
C GLY A 38 -0.39 -1.84 3.73
N ALA A 39 -0.34 -2.07 2.42
CA ALA A 39 -1.20 -3.02 1.73
C ALA A 39 -1.03 -4.46 2.25
N PHE A 40 0.22 -4.91 2.47
CA PHE A 40 0.50 -6.22 3.05
C PHE A 40 0.03 -6.34 4.50
N ALA A 41 0.19 -5.28 5.30
CA ALA A 41 -0.31 -5.24 6.67
C ALA A 41 -1.82 -5.42 6.73
N GLU A 42 -2.55 -4.72 5.86
CA GLU A 42 -4.00 -4.81 5.78
C GLU A 42 -4.45 -6.17 5.20
N GLY A 43 -3.75 -6.66 4.18
CA GLY A 43 -3.98 -8.00 3.64
C GLY A 43 -3.81 -9.11 4.69
N TRP A 44 -2.82 -8.98 5.55
CA TRP A 44 -2.61 -9.92 6.67
C TRP A 44 -3.72 -9.82 7.71
N ARG A 45 -4.14 -8.60 8.12
CA ARG A 45 -5.27 -8.40 9.05
C ARG A 45 -6.56 -8.97 8.49
N ARG A 46 -6.82 -8.73 7.20
CA ARG A 46 -7.99 -9.24 6.49
C ARG A 46 -8.10 -10.76 6.52
N ALA A 47 -6.99 -11.47 6.60
CA ALA A 47 -6.97 -12.93 6.68
C ALA A 47 -7.46 -13.48 8.02
N ALA A 48 -7.65 -12.65 9.03
CA ALA A 48 -8.21 -13.02 10.34
C ALA A 48 -7.61 -14.29 10.95
N GLY A 49 -6.29 -14.44 10.92
CA GLY A 49 -5.56 -15.62 11.41
C GLY A 49 -5.33 -16.73 10.38
N GLY A 50 -5.86 -16.61 9.17
CA GLY A 50 -5.65 -17.58 8.07
C GLY A 50 -4.28 -17.49 7.38
N LEU A 51 -3.39 -16.59 7.83
CA LEU A 51 -2.03 -16.43 7.32
C LEU A 51 -1.00 -16.61 8.45
N PRO A 52 0.20 -17.12 8.14
CA PRO A 52 1.25 -17.34 9.13
C PRO A 52 1.78 -16.02 9.72
N PRO A 53 2.54 -16.09 10.84
CA PRO A 53 3.23 -14.96 11.41
C PRO A 53 4.11 -14.27 10.36
N THR A 54 3.87 -12.99 10.11
CA THR A 54 4.54 -12.22 9.05
C THR A 54 5.29 -11.04 9.64
N ARG A 55 6.47 -10.72 9.07
CA ARG A 55 7.25 -9.51 9.35
C ARG A 55 7.28 -8.65 8.10
N LEU A 56 7.11 -7.36 8.28
CA LEU A 56 7.16 -6.38 7.21
C LEU A 56 8.22 -5.35 7.58
N CYS A 57 9.18 -5.08 6.70
CA CYS A 57 10.24 -4.13 6.99
C CYS A 57 10.55 -3.26 5.76
N ASN A 58 10.67 -1.95 5.98
CA ASN A 58 11.13 -1.04 4.95
C ASN A 58 12.64 -1.19 4.78
N LEU A 59 13.08 -1.43 3.53
CA LEU A 59 14.48 -1.62 3.16
C LEU A 59 15.36 -0.40 3.46
N VAL A 60 14.77 0.79 3.62
CA VAL A 60 15.52 1.97 4.07
C VAL A 60 16.16 1.77 5.43
N ALA A 61 15.54 0.97 6.32
CA ALA A 61 16.09 0.60 7.61
C ALA A 61 17.31 -0.35 7.51
N LEU A 62 17.48 -1.01 6.36
CA LEU A 62 18.50 -2.02 6.11
C LEU A 62 19.54 -1.56 5.05
N ARG A 63 19.84 -0.26 4.99
CA ARG A 63 20.84 0.27 4.05
C ARG A 63 22.27 -0.01 4.49
N HIS A 64 22.54 0.09 5.79
CA HIS A 64 23.86 -0.15 6.33
C HIS A 64 24.17 -1.66 6.36
N PRO A 65 25.37 -2.12 5.93
CA PRO A 65 25.72 -3.54 5.92
C PRO A 65 25.51 -4.25 7.25
N VAL A 66 25.91 -3.64 8.36
CA VAL A 66 25.69 -4.20 9.73
C VAL A 66 24.20 -4.38 10.03
N SER A 67 23.33 -3.46 9.58
CA SER A 67 21.88 -3.61 9.74
C SER A 67 21.36 -4.80 8.95
N VAL A 68 21.89 -5.04 7.74
CA VAL A 68 21.57 -6.22 6.93
C VAL A 68 21.98 -7.48 7.66
N ASP A 69 23.24 -7.57 8.10
CA ASP A 69 23.78 -8.76 8.77
C ASP A 69 23.00 -9.10 10.03
N THR A 70 22.74 -8.09 10.88
CA THR A 70 21.92 -8.24 12.08
C THR A 70 20.52 -8.73 11.76
N TYR A 71 19.87 -8.18 10.74
CA TYR A 71 18.51 -8.55 10.35
C TYR A 71 18.47 -9.96 9.73
N VAL A 72 19.47 -10.32 8.92
CA VAL A 72 19.64 -11.66 8.35
C VAL A 72 19.78 -12.68 9.47
N GLU A 73 20.61 -12.42 10.45
CA GLU A 73 20.85 -13.32 11.58
C GLU A 73 19.65 -13.42 12.52
N ASN A 74 19.09 -12.30 12.96
CA ASN A 74 18.07 -12.26 14.00
C ASN A 74 16.65 -12.52 13.49
N THR A 75 16.35 -12.15 12.24
CA THR A 75 14.96 -12.20 11.71
C THR A 75 14.82 -13.15 10.54
N LEU A 76 15.63 -13.00 9.47
CA LEU A 76 15.46 -13.76 8.25
C LEU A 76 15.85 -15.23 8.39
N SER A 77 16.80 -15.53 9.28
CA SER A 77 17.27 -16.91 9.51
C SER A 77 16.17 -17.87 9.97
N GLY A 78 15.11 -17.34 10.60
CA GLY A 78 13.95 -18.12 11.04
C GLY A 78 12.79 -18.15 10.04
N ALA A 79 12.89 -17.43 8.92
CA ALA A 79 11.85 -17.39 7.92
C ALA A 79 11.78 -18.66 7.07
N ARG A 80 10.60 -18.98 6.57
CA ARG A 80 10.36 -20.01 5.56
C ARG A 80 10.12 -19.42 4.17
N GLY A 81 9.62 -18.18 4.12
CA GLY A 81 9.38 -17.44 2.91
C GLY A 81 9.77 -15.97 3.03
N ILE A 82 10.45 -15.46 2.02
CA ILE A 82 10.88 -14.06 1.93
C ILE A 82 10.39 -13.50 0.59
N LEU A 83 9.64 -12.42 0.64
CA LEU A 83 9.22 -11.63 -0.52
C LEU A 83 9.91 -10.28 -0.48
N ILE A 84 10.65 -9.95 -1.54
CA ILE A 84 11.33 -8.66 -1.68
C ILE A 84 10.74 -7.92 -2.87
N ARG A 85 10.41 -6.65 -2.70
CA ARG A 85 10.01 -5.75 -3.79
C ARG A 85 11.00 -4.61 -3.92
N LEU A 86 11.63 -4.50 -5.09
CA LEU A 86 12.67 -3.53 -5.37
C LEU A 86 12.23 -2.50 -6.41
N ILE A 87 12.50 -1.23 -6.12
CA ILE A 87 12.45 -0.15 -7.11
C ILE A 87 13.87 0.00 -7.66
N GLY A 88 14.04 -0.04 -8.98
CA GLY A 88 15.34 0.18 -9.63
C GLY A 88 16.28 -1.03 -9.65
N GLY A 89 15.80 -2.24 -9.33
CA GLY A 89 16.54 -3.49 -9.48
C GLY A 89 17.62 -3.75 -8.44
N GLU A 90 18.52 -4.70 -8.75
CA GLU A 90 19.59 -5.17 -7.86
C GLU A 90 20.50 -4.04 -7.36
N ALA A 91 20.76 -3.03 -8.20
CA ALA A 91 21.69 -1.94 -7.89
C ALA A 91 21.28 -1.08 -6.67
N TYR A 92 20.00 -1.12 -6.29
CA TYR A 92 19.51 -0.32 -5.17
C TYR A 92 19.76 -0.96 -3.80
N TRP A 93 20.03 -2.28 -3.75
CA TRP A 93 20.29 -2.99 -2.51
C TRP A 93 21.21 -4.21 -2.71
N PRO A 94 22.37 -4.05 -3.33
CA PRO A 94 23.18 -5.17 -3.81
C PRO A 94 23.70 -6.06 -2.68
N TYR A 95 24.22 -5.48 -1.60
CA TYR A 95 24.72 -6.23 -0.45
C TYR A 95 23.62 -7.05 0.23
N GLY A 96 22.48 -6.43 0.48
CA GLY A 96 21.36 -7.12 1.12
C GLY A 96 20.80 -8.25 0.26
N LEU A 97 20.67 -8.03 -1.06
CA LEU A 97 20.22 -9.08 -1.96
C LEU A 97 21.16 -10.28 -1.96
N ALA A 98 22.47 -10.04 -2.05
CA ALA A 98 23.46 -11.11 -2.02
C ALA A 98 23.39 -11.90 -0.69
N SER A 99 23.28 -11.20 0.44
CA SER A 99 23.19 -11.82 1.77
C SER A 99 21.92 -12.65 1.94
N VAL A 100 20.77 -12.14 1.46
CA VAL A 100 19.50 -12.86 1.54
C VAL A 100 19.48 -14.05 0.57
N GLN A 101 20.02 -13.91 -0.63
CA GLN A 101 20.11 -15.00 -1.59
C GLN A 101 20.97 -16.16 -1.06
N ASP A 102 22.12 -15.84 -0.47
CA ASP A 102 23.00 -16.83 0.15
C ASP A 102 22.30 -17.55 1.31
N LEU A 103 21.65 -16.79 2.20
CA LEU A 103 20.85 -17.36 3.27
C LEU A 103 19.75 -18.30 2.73
N ALA A 104 19.00 -17.84 1.73
CA ALA A 104 17.88 -18.59 1.15
C ALA A 104 18.36 -19.91 0.53
N ARG A 105 19.47 -19.90 -0.19
CA ARG A 105 20.07 -21.10 -0.79
C ARG A 105 20.59 -22.08 0.28
N ARG A 106 21.27 -21.58 1.31
CA ARG A 106 21.82 -22.44 2.37
C ARG A 106 20.74 -23.08 3.23
N ARG A 107 19.63 -22.37 3.47
CA ARG A 107 18.57 -22.84 4.38
C ARG A 107 17.33 -23.38 3.68
N GLY A 108 17.29 -23.35 2.36
CA GLY A 108 16.11 -23.79 1.60
C GLY A 108 14.88 -22.88 1.81
N ILE A 109 15.11 -21.58 2.02
CA ILE A 109 14.03 -20.61 2.19
C ILE A 109 13.45 -20.28 0.80
N ALA A 110 12.13 -20.22 0.70
CA ALA A 110 11.45 -19.76 -0.51
C ALA A 110 11.66 -18.23 -0.65
N LEU A 111 12.46 -17.83 -1.63
CA LEU A 111 12.77 -16.44 -1.93
C LEU A 111 12.10 -16.00 -3.22
N ALA A 112 11.29 -14.97 -3.16
CA ALA A 112 10.72 -14.26 -4.31
C ALA A 112 11.24 -12.82 -4.33
N VAL A 113 11.92 -12.42 -5.40
CA VAL A 113 12.38 -11.04 -5.62
C VAL A 113 11.68 -10.48 -6.84
N LEU A 114 10.94 -9.38 -6.66
CA LEU A 114 10.08 -8.79 -7.67
C LEU A 114 10.40 -7.32 -7.90
N PRO A 115 10.32 -6.82 -9.13
CA PRO A 115 10.35 -5.38 -9.38
C PRO A 115 9.10 -4.71 -8.80
N ALA A 116 9.26 -3.46 -8.35
CA ALA A 116 8.17 -2.64 -7.81
C ALA A 116 7.87 -1.41 -8.69
N ASP A 117 8.54 -1.28 -9.83
CA ASP A 117 8.41 -0.16 -10.77
C ASP A 117 7.67 -0.52 -12.07
N GLY A 118 7.06 -1.72 -12.12
CA GLY A 118 6.28 -2.21 -13.26
C GLY A 118 7.13 -2.74 -14.43
N ARG A 119 8.47 -2.68 -14.36
CA ARG A 119 9.37 -3.19 -15.41
C ARG A 119 9.66 -4.68 -15.23
N ASP A 120 9.98 -5.35 -16.32
CA ASP A 120 10.54 -6.71 -16.26
C ASP A 120 12.02 -6.63 -15.87
N ASP A 121 12.42 -7.48 -14.94
CA ASP A 121 13.80 -7.60 -14.51
C ASP A 121 14.18 -9.09 -14.38
N PRO A 122 14.74 -9.69 -15.45
CA PRO A 122 15.15 -11.10 -15.45
C PRO A 122 16.18 -11.42 -14.38
N ARG A 123 16.99 -10.42 -13.99
CA ARG A 123 18.01 -10.63 -12.96
C ARG A 123 17.40 -10.92 -11.59
N LEU A 124 16.28 -10.27 -11.25
CA LEU A 124 15.56 -10.55 -10.01
C LEU A 124 14.92 -11.96 -10.02
N GLU A 125 14.50 -12.44 -11.20
CA GLU A 125 14.02 -13.83 -11.34
C GLU A 125 15.15 -14.83 -11.06
N GLU A 126 16.36 -14.60 -11.55
CA GLU A 126 17.55 -15.46 -11.32
C GLU A 126 17.98 -15.50 -9.84
N ILE A 127 17.78 -14.41 -9.10
CA ILE A 127 18.07 -14.32 -7.67
C ILE A 127 17.05 -15.13 -6.87
N SER A 128 15.83 -15.25 -7.35
CA SER A 128 14.72 -15.94 -6.67
C SER A 128 14.95 -17.45 -6.59
N THR A 129 14.39 -18.11 -5.58
CA THR A 129 14.42 -19.57 -5.43
C THR A 129 13.08 -20.24 -5.72
N VAL A 130 11.99 -19.47 -5.75
CA VAL A 130 10.66 -19.99 -6.13
C VAL A 130 10.52 -20.10 -7.65
N PRO A 131 9.67 -21.00 -8.16
CA PRO A 131 9.47 -21.17 -9.60
C PRO A 131 8.96 -19.89 -10.29
N ALA A 132 9.31 -19.67 -11.55
CA ALA A 132 8.87 -18.53 -12.36
C ALA A 132 7.33 -18.41 -12.45
N SER A 133 6.59 -19.51 -12.39
CA SER A 133 5.13 -19.51 -12.32
C SER A 133 4.60 -18.85 -11.04
N VAL A 134 5.27 -19.08 -9.91
CA VAL A 134 4.95 -18.43 -8.63
C VAL A 134 5.28 -16.96 -8.69
N LEU A 135 6.45 -16.58 -9.23
CA LEU A 135 6.85 -15.18 -9.40
C LEU A 135 5.81 -14.39 -10.23
N ARG A 136 5.34 -14.95 -11.34
CA ARG A 136 4.29 -14.30 -12.16
C ARG A 136 2.99 -14.07 -11.42
N VAL A 137 2.57 -15.02 -10.57
CA VAL A 137 1.35 -14.88 -9.76
C VAL A 137 1.54 -13.81 -8.68
N LEU A 138 2.66 -13.87 -7.96
CA LEU A 138 3.01 -12.88 -6.92
C LEU A 138 3.08 -11.47 -7.51
N ARG A 139 3.79 -11.30 -8.64
CA ARG A 139 3.90 -10.03 -9.34
C ARG A 139 2.54 -9.47 -9.69
N ARG A 140 1.65 -10.27 -10.32
CA ARG A 140 0.30 -9.85 -10.66
C ARG A 140 -0.47 -9.32 -9.45
N HIS A 141 -0.38 -9.99 -8.31
CA HIS A 141 -1.04 -9.53 -7.09
C HIS A 141 -0.44 -8.24 -6.55
N CYS A 142 0.89 -8.14 -6.52
CA CYS A 142 1.59 -6.96 -6.05
C CYS A 142 1.28 -5.72 -6.92
N ASP A 143 1.26 -5.89 -8.25
CA ASP A 143 1.02 -4.79 -9.18
C ASP A 143 -0.44 -4.31 -9.18
N GLN A 144 -1.40 -5.15 -8.78
CA GLN A 144 -2.78 -4.72 -8.57
C GLN A 144 -2.94 -3.79 -7.36
N GLY A 145 -2.20 -4.03 -6.29
CA GLY A 145 -2.32 -3.29 -5.04
C GLY A 145 -3.62 -3.55 -4.28
N GLY A 146 -3.74 -2.94 -3.12
CA GLY A 146 -4.88 -3.07 -2.23
C GLY A 146 -4.85 -4.33 -1.36
N ALA A 147 -5.66 -4.30 -0.29
CA ALA A 147 -5.63 -5.32 0.75
C ALA A 147 -5.96 -6.74 0.26
N VAL A 148 -6.89 -6.87 -0.70
CA VAL A 148 -7.30 -8.18 -1.23
C VAL A 148 -6.18 -8.83 -2.04
N ALA A 149 -5.52 -8.06 -2.90
CA ALA A 149 -4.40 -8.55 -3.70
C ALA A 149 -3.17 -8.85 -2.81
N ALA A 150 -2.90 -8.02 -1.82
CA ALA A 150 -1.84 -8.25 -0.85
C ALA A 150 -2.09 -9.51 0.00
N GLN A 151 -3.33 -9.75 0.44
CA GLN A 151 -3.72 -11.01 1.10
C GLN A 151 -3.46 -12.22 0.19
N ALA A 152 -3.82 -12.10 -1.10
CA ALA A 152 -3.59 -13.17 -2.08
C ALA A 152 -2.10 -13.42 -2.32
N ALA A 153 -1.27 -12.38 -2.38
CA ALA A 153 0.18 -12.50 -2.50
C ALA A 153 0.79 -13.20 -1.27
N LEU A 154 0.38 -12.81 -0.06
CA LEU A 154 0.84 -13.47 1.18
C LEU A 154 0.43 -14.95 1.22
N ALA A 155 -0.81 -15.27 0.84
CA ALA A 155 -1.27 -16.66 0.77
C ALA A 155 -0.47 -17.47 -0.24
N GLN A 156 -0.22 -16.91 -1.43
CA GLN A 156 0.61 -17.56 -2.47
C GLN A 156 2.04 -17.77 -1.99
N MET A 157 2.61 -16.79 -1.30
CA MET A 157 3.96 -16.91 -0.75
C MET A 157 4.03 -17.97 0.36
N ALA A 158 3.02 -18.03 1.25
CA ALA A 158 2.91 -19.06 2.27
C ALA A 158 2.87 -20.47 1.66
N ILE A 159 2.02 -20.66 0.65
CA ILE A 159 1.92 -21.95 -0.07
C ILE A 159 3.26 -22.31 -0.72
N ALA A 160 3.91 -21.37 -1.39
CA ALA A 160 5.22 -21.59 -2.02
C ALA A 160 6.33 -21.91 -1.00
N SER A 161 6.16 -21.49 0.26
CA SER A 161 7.05 -21.77 1.38
C SER A 161 6.72 -23.08 2.12
N GLY A 162 5.75 -23.86 1.63
CA GLY A 162 5.27 -25.09 2.30
C GLY A 162 4.49 -24.82 3.58
N LEU A 163 3.96 -23.62 3.76
CA LEU A 163 3.12 -23.25 4.89
C LEU A 163 1.63 -23.45 4.57
N ARG A 164 0.81 -23.60 5.60
CA ARG A 164 -0.63 -23.67 5.42
C ARG A 164 -1.21 -22.29 5.15
N ALA A 165 -1.88 -22.13 4.03
CA ALA A 165 -2.71 -20.98 3.71
C ALA A 165 -3.76 -21.40 2.68
N ALA A 166 -4.94 -20.80 2.73
CA ALA A 166 -5.95 -20.99 1.71
C ALA A 166 -5.72 -19.97 0.57
N PRO A 167 -5.78 -20.37 -0.70
CA PRO A 167 -5.78 -19.43 -1.82
C PRO A 167 -6.95 -18.44 -1.67
N VAL A 168 -6.70 -17.17 -2.00
CA VAL A 168 -7.73 -16.13 -1.93
C VAL A 168 -8.50 -16.11 -3.24
N PRO A 169 -9.79 -16.50 -3.25
CA PRO A 169 -10.60 -16.53 -4.46
C PRO A 169 -11.05 -15.13 -4.88
N GLY A 170 -11.61 -15.01 -6.07
CA GLY A 170 -12.25 -13.82 -6.58
C GLY A 170 -11.35 -12.86 -7.34
N VAL A 171 -11.97 -11.77 -7.81
CA VAL A 171 -11.31 -10.71 -8.57
C VAL A 171 -10.49 -9.85 -7.64
N LYS A 172 -9.24 -9.57 -8.03
CA LYS A 172 -8.30 -8.75 -7.26
C LYS A 172 -7.94 -7.46 -8.00
N THR A 173 -8.45 -7.29 -9.21
CA THR A 173 -8.19 -6.10 -10.02
C THR A 173 -8.85 -4.88 -9.39
N LEU A 174 -8.05 -3.87 -9.09
CA LEU A 174 -8.51 -2.58 -8.65
C LEU A 174 -8.78 -1.71 -9.89
N PRO A 175 -10.03 -1.26 -10.15
CA PRO A 175 -10.34 -0.45 -11.32
C PRO A 175 -9.57 0.88 -11.29
N ALA A 176 -9.44 1.53 -12.47
CA ALA A 176 -8.76 2.82 -12.58
C ALA A 176 -9.52 3.90 -11.79
N MET A 177 -10.84 3.89 -11.86
CA MET A 177 -11.74 4.76 -11.10
C MET A 177 -12.95 3.96 -10.63
N GLY A 178 -13.59 4.42 -9.56
CA GLY A 178 -14.73 3.70 -8.98
C GLY A 178 -15.31 4.37 -7.76
N PHE A 179 -16.38 3.77 -7.25
CA PHE A 179 -17.01 4.18 -6.00
C PHE A 179 -16.55 3.31 -4.84
N TYR A 180 -16.53 3.89 -3.66
CA TYR A 180 -16.00 3.28 -2.45
C TYR A 180 -16.94 3.43 -1.26
N ASP A 181 -17.02 2.37 -0.50
CA ASP A 181 -17.76 2.33 0.77
C ASP A 181 -16.83 1.76 1.86
N PRO A 182 -16.71 2.40 3.04
CA PRO A 182 -15.82 1.98 4.12
C PRO A 182 -16.00 0.54 4.59
N ASP A 183 -17.22 0.00 4.47
CA ASP A 183 -17.57 -1.32 5.00
C ASP A 183 -17.61 -2.40 3.90
N ARG A 184 -17.76 -1.99 2.63
CA ARG A 184 -17.94 -2.88 1.48
C ARG A 184 -16.80 -2.84 0.47
N GLY A 185 -15.89 -1.85 0.57
CA GLY A 185 -14.81 -1.63 -0.40
C GLY A 185 -15.28 -0.97 -1.69
N VAL A 186 -14.81 -1.46 -2.85
CA VAL A 186 -15.27 -0.98 -4.17
C VAL A 186 -16.71 -1.45 -4.40
N VAL A 187 -17.57 -0.50 -4.76
CA VAL A 187 -19.02 -0.71 -4.91
C VAL A 187 -19.56 -0.08 -6.20
N ASP A 188 -20.74 -0.50 -6.62
CA ASP A 188 -21.47 0.17 -7.67
C ASP A 188 -22.00 1.55 -7.21
N PRO A 189 -22.20 2.51 -8.14
CA PRO A 189 -22.75 3.81 -7.83
C PRO A 189 -24.14 3.71 -7.19
N ARG A 190 -24.41 4.61 -6.27
CA ARG A 190 -25.74 4.77 -5.66
C ARG A 190 -25.97 6.25 -5.34
N PRO A 191 -27.22 6.72 -5.27
CA PRO A 191 -27.50 8.08 -4.88
C PRO A 191 -26.84 8.43 -3.53
N ALA A 192 -26.11 9.54 -3.50
CA ALA A 192 -25.45 10.05 -2.31
C ALA A 192 -25.59 11.56 -2.25
N GLN A 193 -25.75 12.09 -1.03
CA GLN A 193 -25.80 13.54 -0.79
C GLN A 193 -24.40 14.15 -0.80
N ALA A 194 -23.38 13.37 -0.38
CA ALA A 194 -21.99 13.79 -0.36
C ALA A 194 -21.09 12.78 -1.07
N LEU A 195 -20.21 13.26 -1.95
CA LEU A 195 -19.10 12.48 -2.49
C LEU A 195 -17.80 12.92 -1.83
N VAL A 196 -17.03 11.94 -1.34
CA VAL A 196 -15.67 12.15 -0.82
C VAL A 196 -14.70 11.64 -1.87
N THR A 197 -13.96 12.54 -2.52
CA THR A 197 -13.02 12.17 -3.59
C THR A 197 -11.62 11.99 -3.05
N PHE A 198 -10.92 10.96 -3.54
CA PHE A 198 -9.56 10.65 -3.11
C PHE A 198 -8.77 9.93 -4.22
N TYR A 199 -7.44 9.84 -4.07
CA TYR A 199 -6.60 9.17 -5.04
C TYR A 199 -6.71 7.65 -4.99
N ARG A 200 -6.76 7.01 -6.17
CA ARG A 200 -6.69 5.56 -6.32
C ARG A 200 -5.48 4.93 -5.61
N SER A 201 -4.37 5.65 -5.57
CA SER A 201 -3.14 5.20 -4.90
C SER A 201 -3.33 4.90 -3.42
N TRP A 202 -4.21 5.61 -2.73
CA TRP A 202 -4.52 5.36 -1.32
C TRP A 202 -5.26 4.04 -1.12
N LEU A 203 -6.17 3.73 -2.06
CA LEU A 203 -6.86 2.44 -2.03
C LEU A 203 -5.88 1.29 -2.37
N ALA A 204 -4.96 1.52 -3.31
CA ALA A 204 -3.91 0.56 -3.64
C ALA A 204 -2.92 0.33 -2.48
N ALA A 205 -2.64 1.36 -1.70
CA ALA A 205 -1.83 1.28 -0.48
C ALA A 205 -2.60 0.72 0.74
N ALA A 206 -3.93 0.56 0.62
CA ALA A 206 -4.85 0.29 1.73
C ALA A 206 -4.79 1.36 2.85
N ASP A 207 -4.39 2.59 2.50
CA ASP A 207 -4.29 3.74 3.40
C ASP A 207 -5.51 4.65 3.27
N VAL A 208 -6.68 4.11 3.57
CA VAL A 208 -7.99 4.78 3.42
C VAL A 208 -8.62 5.19 4.75
N ALA A 209 -7.93 5.00 5.87
CA ALA A 209 -8.47 5.30 7.19
C ALA A 209 -9.00 6.75 7.35
N PRO A 210 -8.32 7.80 6.84
CA PRO A 210 -8.85 9.17 6.88
C PRO A 210 -10.14 9.34 6.06
N ILE A 211 -10.21 8.69 4.89
CA ILE A 211 -11.40 8.71 4.03
C ILE A 211 -12.57 8.00 4.70
N ASP A 212 -12.31 6.84 5.30
CA ASP A 212 -13.30 6.08 6.07
C ASP A 212 -13.88 6.93 7.22
N ALA A 213 -12.98 7.56 7.97
CA ALA A 213 -13.39 8.44 9.08
C ALA A 213 -14.26 9.60 8.61
N LEU A 214 -13.91 10.23 7.50
CA LEU A 214 -14.65 11.33 6.91
C LEU A 214 -16.04 10.88 6.43
N ILE A 215 -16.12 9.78 5.69
CA ILE A 215 -17.41 9.22 5.22
C ILE A 215 -18.29 8.84 6.41
N ARG A 216 -17.73 8.15 7.41
CA ARG A 216 -18.47 7.77 8.63
C ARG A 216 -18.94 8.99 9.43
N ALA A 217 -18.13 10.05 9.52
CA ALA A 217 -18.50 11.28 10.21
C ALA A 217 -19.66 12.03 9.51
N LEU A 218 -19.69 12.03 8.17
CA LEU A 218 -20.83 12.58 7.41
C LEU A 218 -22.08 11.74 7.64
N ARG A 219 -22.00 10.42 7.58
CA ARG A 219 -23.13 9.50 7.83
C ARG A 219 -23.68 9.64 9.26
N ALA A 220 -22.84 9.80 10.24
CA ALA A 220 -23.25 10.01 11.63
C ALA A 220 -24.04 11.31 11.82
N ARG A 221 -23.95 12.26 10.87
CA ARG A 221 -24.73 13.50 10.82
C ARG A 221 -25.97 13.42 9.91
N GLY A 222 -26.32 12.23 9.46
CA GLY A 222 -27.47 12.00 8.60
C GLY A 222 -27.24 12.32 7.11
N ILE A 223 -25.99 12.58 6.70
CA ILE A 223 -25.63 12.86 5.30
C ILE A 223 -25.25 11.56 4.63
N ALA A 224 -26.03 11.10 3.65
CA ALA A 224 -25.67 9.92 2.85
C ALA A 224 -24.38 10.20 2.06
N ALA A 225 -23.27 9.58 2.46
CA ALA A 225 -21.95 9.83 1.89
C ALA A 225 -21.35 8.57 1.27
N MET A 226 -20.56 8.74 0.21
CA MET A 226 -19.86 7.68 -0.52
C MET A 226 -18.50 8.20 -1.00
N GLY A 227 -17.51 7.32 -1.10
CA GLY A 227 -16.21 7.64 -1.69
C GLY A 227 -16.22 7.53 -3.21
N VAL A 228 -15.38 8.32 -3.86
CA VAL A 228 -15.02 8.21 -5.28
C VAL A 228 -13.50 8.27 -5.41
N PHE A 229 -12.92 7.30 -6.09
CA PHE A 229 -11.48 7.31 -6.33
C PHE A 229 -11.15 7.35 -7.82
N ALA A 230 -10.08 8.06 -8.14
CA ALA A 230 -9.50 8.14 -9.48
C ALA A 230 -7.97 8.30 -9.40
N PRO A 231 -7.21 8.05 -10.48
CA PRO A 231 -5.77 8.32 -10.52
C PRO A 231 -5.45 9.80 -10.30
N SER A 232 -6.30 10.67 -10.82
CA SER A 232 -6.22 12.13 -10.73
C SER A 232 -7.60 12.74 -11.03
N LEU A 233 -7.87 13.94 -10.53
CA LEU A 233 -9.04 14.71 -10.95
C LEU A 233 -8.99 15.14 -12.42
N LYS A 234 -7.80 15.08 -13.04
CA LYS A 234 -7.58 15.33 -14.48
C LYS A 234 -7.60 14.05 -15.31
N ALA A 235 -8.02 12.90 -14.75
CA ALA A 235 -8.09 11.67 -15.50
C ALA A 235 -9.06 11.82 -16.68
N PRO A 236 -8.65 11.42 -17.90
CA PRO A 236 -9.51 11.53 -19.07
C PRO A 236 -10.86 10.82 -18.88
N GLY A 237 -11.94 11.47 -19.20
CA GLY A 237 -13.30 10.91 -19.10
C GLY A 237 -13.88 10.83 -17.69
N LEU A 238 -13.18 11.30 -16.64
CA LEU A 238 -13.68 11.22 -15.27
C LEU A 238 -14.99 11.99 -15.10
N GLY A 239 -15.11 13.19 -15.67
CA GLY A 239 -16.31 14.01 -15.57
C GLY A 239 -17.52 13.34 -16.23
N ASP A 240 -17.36 12.85 -17.46
CA ASP A 240 -18.42 12.13 -18.20
C ASP A 240 -18.84 10.85 -17.47
N TRP A 241 -17.86 10.08 -16.99
CA TRP A 241 -18.11 8.86 -16.22
C TRP A 241 -18.89 9.15 -14.92
N LEU A 242 -18.59 10.25 -14.22
CA LEU A 242 -19.31 10.65 -13.03
C LEU A 242 -20.73 11.11 -13.35
N ALA A 243 -20.92 11.87 -14.43
CA ALA A 243 -22.23 12.33 -14.88
C ALA A 243 -23.13 11.16 -15.27
N ASP A 244 -22.59 10.18 -15.96
CA ASP A 244 -23.32 8.95 -16.35
C ASP A 244 -23.68 8.09 -15.13
N ALA A 245 -22.75 7.95 -14.18
CA ALA A 245 -22.95 7.13 -12.98
C ALA A 245 -23.89 7.78 -11.95
N LEU A 246 -23.93 9.11 -11.91
CA LEU A 246 -24.73 9.91 -10.97
C LEU A 246 -25.41 11.08 -11.69
N PRO A 247 -26.43 10.82 -12.54
CA PRO A 247 -27.06 11.86 -13.37
C PRO A 247 -27.63 13.05 -12.58
N GLY A 248 -28.06 12.80 -11.33
CA GLY A 248 -28.58 13.87 -10.45
C GLY A 248 -27.52 14.64 -9.67
N GLY A 249 -26.26 14.17 -9.74
CA GLY A 249 -25.17 14.70 -8.92
C GLY A 249 -25.39 14.58 -7.40
N PRO A 250 -24.37 14.89 -6.61
CA PRO A 250 -24.47 15.02 -5.15
C PRO A 250 -24.92 16.41 -4.74
N ALA A 251 -25.37 16.58 -3.49
CA ALA A 251 -25.59 17.89 -2.90
C ALA A 251 -24.29 18.63 -2.56
N LEU A 252 -23.19 17.89 -2.35
CA LEU A 252 -21.86 18.46 -2.11
C LEU A 252 -20.75 17.45 -2.46
N VAL A 253 -19.57 17.99 -2.75
CA VAL A 253 -18.32 17.21 -2.90
C VAL A 253 -17.34 17.61 -1.82
N VAL A 254 -16.72 16.65 -1.17
CA VAL A 254 -15.56 16.84 -0.28
C VAL A 254 -14.33 16.29 -1.01
N ASN A 255 -13.49 17.20 -1.50
CA ASN A 255 -12.30 16.84 -2.24
C ASN A 255 -11.11 16.66 -1.29
N ALA A 256 -10.66 15.40 -1.14
CA ALA A 256 -9.48 15.04 -0.35
C ALA A 256 -8.23 14.78 -1.22
N THR A 257 -8.26 15.16 -2.51
CA THR A 257 -7.05 15.15 -3.35
C THR A 257 -6.25 16.43 -3.14
N GLY A 258 -4.92 16.36 -3.29
CA GLY A 258 -4.03 17.51 -3.03
C GLY A 258 -4.13 18.65 -4.06
N PHE A 259 -4.84 18.45 -5.17
CA PHE A 259 -4.95 19.44 -6.25
C PHE A 259 -6.40 19.73 -6.61
N SER A 260 -6.68 21.02 -6.88
CA SER A 260 -7.96 21.42 -7.48
C SER A 260 -8.02 20.99 -8.94
N GLY A 261 -9.24 20.77 -9.46
CA GLY A 261 -9.45 20.36 -10.86
C GLY A 261 -9.00 21.37 -11.94
N GLY A 262 -8.53 22.56 -11.56
CA GLY A 262 -8.23 23.64 -12.49
C GLY A 262 -9.48 24.40 -12.95
N ASN A 263 -9.42 25.08 -14.11
CA ASN A 263 -10.53 25.88 -14.64
C ASN A 263 -11.68 25.04 -15.25
N ALA A 264 -11.49 23.72 -15.41
CA ALA A 264 -12.52 22.78 -15.84
C ALA A 264 -12.34 21.49 -15.03
N GLY A 265 -13.09 21.36 -13.96
CA GLY A 265 -13.01 20.21 -13.05
C GLY A 265 -14.02 19.11 -13.40
N PRO A 266 -13.85 17.87 -12.92
CA PRO A 266 -14.77 16.76 -13.19
C PRO A 266 -16.14 16.96 -12.54
N PHE A 267 -16.34 18.00 -11.74
CA PHE A 267 -17.56 18.31 -11.02
C PHE A 267 -18.34 19.49 -11.60
N ASP A 268 -17.85 20.13 -12.67
CA ASP A 268 -18.44 21.36 -13.24
C ASP A 268 -19.84 21.15 -13.82
N GLY A 269 -20.17 19.90 -14.17
CA GLY A 269 -21.54 19.52 -14.57
C GLY A 269 -22.56 19.52 -13.43
N TRP A 270 -22.12 19.67 -12.18
CA TRP A 270 -22.98 19.67 -11.01
C TRP A 270 -22.97 21.05 -10.32
N SER A 271 -24.15 21.60 -10.07
CA SER A 271 -24.32 22.87 -9.34
C SER A 271 -24.25 22.61 -7.83
N CYS A 272 -23.14 22.06 -7.34
CA CYS A 272 -22.97 21.77 -5.92
C CYS A 272 -21.66 22.33 -5.37
N PRO A 273 -21.58 22.67 -4.07
CA PRO A 273 -20.34 23.15 -3.46
C PRO A 273 -19.28 22.05 -3.40
N VAL A 274 -18.03 22.44 -3.64
CA VAL A 274 -16.86 21.58 -3.49
C VAL A 274 -16.02 22.09 -2.32
N PHE A 275 -15.89 21.27 -1.29
CA PHE A 275 -15.06 21.57 -0.12
C PHE A 275 -13.71 20.89 -0.28
N GLN A 276 -12.64 21.68 -0.34
CA GLN A 276 -11.28 21.17 -0.32
C GLN A 276 -10.87 20.82 1.11
N VAL A 277 -10.39 19.61 1.34
CA VAL A 277 -9.79 19.19 2.61
C VAL A 277 -8.36 18.75 2.40
N ALA A 278 -7.47 19.17 3.29
CA ALA A 278 -6.11 18.69 3.35
C ALA A 278 -6.03 17.50 4.32
N LEU A 279 -5.32 16.45 3.91
CA LEU A 279 -5.06 15.29 4.74
C LEU A 279 -3.62 15.36 5.22
N SER A 280 -3.42 15.41 6.56
CA SER A 280 -2.10 15.46 7.15
C SER A 280 -1.45 14.08 7.14
N THR A 281 -0.17 14.02 6.77
CA THR A 281 0.69 12.84 6.89
C THR A 281 1.18 12.60 8.32
N ASN A 282 1.02 13.59 9.20
CA ASN A 282 1.44 13.51 10.59
C ASN A 282 0.46 12.69 11.44
N ARG A 283 0.97 12.12 12.53
CA ARG A 283 0.10 11.50 13.54
C ARG A 283 -0.73 12.60 14.22
N ARG A 284 -1.99 12.29 14.52
CA ARG A 284 -2.92 13.23 15.15
C ARG A 284 -2.35 13.91 16.41
N ARG A 285 -1.60 13.15 17.25
CA ARG A 285 -0.96 13.69 18.46
C ARG A 285 0.08 14.77 18.12
N ASP A 286 0.86 14.54 17.05
CA ASP A 286 1.93 15.42 16.64
C ASP A 286 1.35 16.68 15.98
N TRP A 287 0.27 16.53 15.21
CA TRP A 287 -0.51 17.63 14.66
C TRP A 287 -1.15 18.50 15.76
N LEU A 288 -1.72 17.87 16.80
CA LEU A 288 -2.33 18.62 17.93
C LEU A 288 -1.28 19.34 18.79
N ALA A 289 -0.04 18.84 18.85
CA ALA A 289 1.06 19.46 19.57
C ALA A 289 1.78 20.55 18.75
N ALA A 290 1.55 20.63 17.44
CA ALA A 290 2.20 21.59 16.56
C ALA A 290 1.53 22.98 16.65
N GLU A 291 2.33 24.02 16.78
CA GLU A 291 1.83 25.42 16.82
C GLU A 291 1.22 25.87 15.47
N ARG A 292 1.60 25.22 14.34
CA ARG A 292 1.26 25.63 12.97
C ARG A 292 0.30 24.69 12.23
N GLY A 293 -0.24 23.67 12.88
CA GLY A 293 -1.20 22.73 12.27
C GLY A 293 -0.56 21.78 11.23
N LEU A 294 -0.53 22.16 9.95
CA LEU A 294 0.08 21.33 8.89
C LEU A 294 1.61 21.43 8.89
N SER A 295 2.29 20.32 8.67
CA SER A 295 3.74 20.29 8.54
C SER A 295 4.21 20.86 7.19
N PRO A 296 5.49 21.26 7.06
CA PRO A 296 6.04 21.66 5.75
C PRO A 296 5.87 20.59 4.67
N SER A 297 5.92 19.31 5.02
CA SER A 297 5.70 18.19 4.09
C SER A 297 4.23 18.09 3.63
N ASP A 298 3.26 18.41 4.50
CA ASP A 298 1.85 18.45 4.15
C ASP A 298 1.50 19.65 3.24
N LEU A 299 2.29 20.73 3.32
CA LEU A 299 2.12 21.93 2.52
C LEU A 299 2.83 21.89 1.16
N ALA A 300 3.76 20.94 0.99
CA ALA A 300 4.55 20.76 -0.22
C ALA A 300 3.90 19.81 -1.25
N MET A 301 2.72 19.26 -0.93
CA MET A 301 1.97 18.34 -1.81
C MET A 301 0.97 19.04 -2.71
#